data_0f7d20439d642c51d5969858c4be5861
#
_entry.id   0f7d20439d642c51d5969858c4be5861
#
_cell.length_a   1.000
_cell.length_b   1.000
_cell.length_c   1.000
_cell.angle_alpha   90.00
_cell.angle_beta   90.00
_cell.angle_gamma   90.00
#
_symmetry.space_group_name_H-M   'P 1'
#
loop_
_entity.id
_entity.type
_entity.pdbx_description
1 polymer ?
#
loop_
_entity_poly.entity_id
_entity_poly.type
_entity_poly.pdbx_seq_one_letter_code
_entity_poly.pdbx_strand_id
1 'polypeptide(L)'
;MTVSSRPNILVLMVDQLNGKLFPDGPAEFLHAPNLKKLAARSWRFSNNYTASPLCAPGRASFMSGQLPRRTRVYDNAAEFGSDIPTFAHHLRRAGYQTCLSGKMHFVGPDQLHGFEERLTTDIYPADFGW
;
A
#
# COMPACT_ATOMS: atom_id res chain seq x y z
N MET A 1 -6.10 -22.68 -27.56
CA MET A 1 -6.52 -21.59 -26.67
C MET A 1 -5.34 -21.25 -25.77
N THR A 2 -4.67 -20.14 -26.02
CA THR A 2 -3.58 -19.68 -25.15
C THR A 2 -4.22 -19.19 -23.86
N VAL A 3 -3.98 -19.92 -22.79
CA VAL A 3 -4.30 -19.46 -21.43
C VAL A 3 -3.47 -18.18 -21.23
N SER A 4 -4.12 -17.03 -21.23
CA SER A 4 -3.49 -15.76 -20.87
C SER A 4 -3.00 -15.93 -19.43
N SER A 5 -1.70 -16.15 -19.24
CA SER A 5 -1.11 -16.25 -17.92
C SER A 5 -1.19 -14.87 -17.26
N ARG A 6 -2.08 -14.71 -16.31
CA ARG A 6 -2.15 -13.50 -15.50
C ARG A 6 -0.88 -13.43 -14.64
N PRO A 7 -0.11 -12.33 -14.68
CA PRO A 7 1.09 -12.23 -13.86
C PRO A 7 0.75 -12.14 -12.38
N ASN A 8 1.57 -12.70 -11.52
CA ASN A 8 1.51 -12.43 -10.10
C ASN A 8 1.95 -10.99 -9.84
N ILE A 9 1.29 -10.33 -8.90
CA ILE A 9 1.56 -8.94 -8.53
C ILE A 9 2.01 -8.92 -7.08
N LEU A 10 3.23 -8.45 -6.83
CA LEU A 10 3.78 -8.26 -5.49
C LEU A 10 3.99 -6.76 -5.24
N VAL A 11 3.33 -6.22 -4.22
CA VAL A 11 3.55 -4.85 -3.74
C VAL A 11 4.39 -4.91 -2.47
N LEU A 12 5.58 -4.33 -2.51
CA LEU A 12 6.43 -4.15 -1.35
C LEU A 12 6.41 -2.68 -0.93
N MET A 13 5.84 -2.43 0.23
CA MET A 13 5.74 -1.08 0.79
C MET A 13 6.57 -0.98 2.06
N VAL A 14 7.37 0.07 2.17
CA VAL A 14 8.18 0.36 3.35
C VAL A 14 7.59 1.59 4.03
N ASP A 15 7.27 1.45 5.33
CA ASP A 15 6.74 2.56 6.13
C ASP A 15 7.85 3.56 6.44
N GLN A 16 7.54 4.85 6.32
CA GLN A 16 8.40 5.97 6.69
C GLN A 16 9.81 5.96 6.06
N LEU A 17 9.95 5.38 4.87
CA LEU A 17 11.22 5.41 4.16
C LEU A 17 11.48 6.81 3.59
N ASN A 18 12.57 7.43 4.03
CA ASN A 18 12.91 8.77 3.57
C ASN A 18 13.42 8.75 2.11
N GLY A 19 12.73 9.45 1.22
CA GLY A 19 13.11 9.54 -0.20
C GLY A 19 14.50 10.10 -0.45
N LYS A 20 15.07 10.89 0.48
CA LYS A 20 16.45 11.36 0.39
C LYS A 20 17.50 10.22 0.43
N LEU A 21 17.13 9.05 0.96
CA LEU A 21 17.95 7.86 0.91
C LEU A 21 17.90 7.15 -0.45
N PHE A 22 17.02 7.61 -1.33
CA PHE A 22 16.78 7.03 -2.65
C PHE A 22 16.67 8.10 -3.74
N PRO A 23 17.70 8.94 -3.91
CA PRO A 23 17.64 10.05 -4.89
C PRO A 23 17.51 9.55 -6.33
N ASP A 24 18.20 8.48 -6.66
CA ASP A 24 18.15 7.77 -7.94
C ASP A 24 18.43 6.28 -7.73
N GLY A 25 17.61 5.62 -6.95
CA GLY A 25 17.87 4.33 -6.34
C GLY A 25 18.55 4.49 -4.98
N PRO A 26 18.92 3.39 -4.30
CA PRO A 26 19.55 3.45 -3.00
C PRO A 26 20.84 4.28 -3.04
N ALA A 27 20.98 5.24 -2.13
CA ALA A 27 22.17 6.06 -2.01
C ALA A 27 23.43 5.18 -1.81
N GLU A 28 24.60 5.66 -2.25
CA GLU A 28 25.83 4.86 -2.23
C GLU A 28 26.24 4.41 -0.83
N PHE A 29 26.03 5.26 0.17
CA PHE A 29 26.37 4.95 1.57
C PHE A 29 25.44 3.91 2.21
N LEU A 30 24.29 3.57 1.57
CA LEU A 30 23.39 2.55 2.08
C LEU A 30 23.91 1.15 1.75
N HIS A 31 24.04 0.31 2.78
CA HIS A 31 24.27 -1.12 2.58
C HIS A 31 22.95 -1.81 2.19
N ALA A 32 22.54 -1.66 0.94
CA ALA A 32 21.30 -2.20 0.39
C ALA A 32 21.53 -2.95 -0.94
N PRO A 33 22.32 -4.03 -0.94
CA PRO A 33 22.76 -4.69 -2.17
C PRO A 33 21.61 -5.24 -3.01
N ASN A 34 20.57 -5.75 -2.37
CA ASN A 34 19.40 -6.30 -3.06
C ASN A 34 18.54 -5.21 -3.70
N LEU A 35 18.33 -4.08 -3.01
CA LEU A 35 17.63 -2.93 -3.58
C LEU A 35 18.42 -2.30 -4.73
N LYS A 36 19.75 -2.24 -4.62
CA LYS A 36 20.61 -1.78 -5.72
C LYS A 36 20.47 -2.68 -6.95
N LYS A 37 20.49 -4.01 -6.76
CA LYS A 37 20.26 -4.96 -7.84
C LYS A 37 18.86 -4.83 -8.45
N LEU A 38 17.84 -4.60 -7.63
CA LEU A 38 16.48 -4.39 -8.11
C LEU A 38 16.38 -3.09 -8.90
N ALA A 39 16.91 -1.99 -8.39
CA ALA A 39 16.90 -0.69 -9.05
C ALA A 39 17.58 -0.71 -10.43
N ALA A 40 18.69 -1.46 -10.56
CA ALA A 40 19.46 -1.59 -11.81
C ALA A 40 18.67 -2.27 -12.96
N ARG A 41 17.60 -3.01 -12.64
CA ARG A 41 16.79 -3.76 -13.63
C ARG A 41 15.31 -3.36 -13.63
N SER A 42 14.98 -2.23 -12.98
CA SER A 42 13.59 -1.78 -12.80
C SER A 42 13.40 -0.38 -13.37
N TRP A 43 12.15 -0.07 -13.71
CA TRP A 43 11.76 1.32 -13.92
C TRP A 43 11.75 2.06 -12.58
N ARG A 44 12.33 3.25 -12.56
CA ARG A 44 12.40 4.12 -11.39
C ARG A 44 11.62 5.40 -11.67
N PHE A 45 10.78 5.79 -10.76
CA PHE A 45 9.94 6.97 -10.85
C PHE A 45 10.48 8.03 -9.88
N SER A 46 11.32 8.92 -10.37
CA SER A 46 11.96 9.97 -9.55
C SER A 46 10.99 11.06 -9.08
N ASN A 47 9.91 11.29 -9.83
CA ASN A 47 8.91 12.31 -9.56
C ASN A 47 7.56 11.66 -9.17
N ASN A 48 7.58 10.85 -8.14
CA ASN A 48 6.40 10.23 -7.56
C ASN A 48 6.01 10.95 -6.26
N TYR A 49 4.75 11.35 -6.16
CA TYR A 49 4.24 12.15 -5.04
C TYR A 49 3.17 11.40 -4.28
N THR A 50 3.22 11.46 -2.95
CA THR A 50 2.15 10.93 -2.11
C THR A 50 0.99 11.92 -2.03
N ALA A 51 -0.23 11.39 -1.90
CA ALA A 51 -1.42 12.22 -1.66
C ALA A 51 -1.47 12.79 -0.24
N SER A 52 -0.74 12.18 0.71
CA SER A 52 -0.61 12.64 2.09
C SER A 52 0.69 12.10 2.70
N PRO A 53 1.38 12.88 3.55
CA PRO A 53 2.57 12.42 4.28
C PRO A 53 2.25 11.58 5.51
N LEU A 54 0.97 11.42 5.88
CA LEU A 54 0.51 10.61 7.01
C LEU A 54 0.20 9.17 6.59
N CYS A 55 0.35 8.23 7.54
CA CYS A 55 0.18 6.80 7.28
C CYS A 55 -1.21 6.45 6.75
N ALA A 56 -2.27 6.64 7.56
CA ALA A 56 -3.62 6.23 7.16
C ALA A 56 -4.14 6.98 5.93
N PRO A 57 -4.05 8.32 5.83
CA PRO A 57 -4.48 9.04 4.63
C PRO A 57 -3.74 8.64 3.36
N GLY A 58 -2.40 8.50 3.46
CA GLY A 58 -1.57 8.08 2.33
C GLY A 58 -1.91 6.65 1.87
N ARG A 59 -2.13 5.73 2.81
CA ARG A 59 -2.48 4.33 2.52
C ARG A 59 -3.89 4.18 1.97
N ALA A 60 -4.87 4.91 2.52
CA ALA A 60 -6.23 4.95 1.97
C ALA A 60 -6.24 5.46 0.53
N SER A 61 -5.45 6.51 0.26
CA SER A 61 -5.29 7.03 -1.10
C SER A 61 -4.62 6.03 -2.04
N PHE A 62 -3.58 5.34 -1.57
CA PHE A 62 -2.90 4.29 -2.32
C PHE A 62 -3.86 3.13 -2.66
N MET A 63 -4.64 2.67 -1.69
CA MET A 63 -5.57 1.56 -1.86
C MET A 63 -6.72 1.89 -2.82
N SER A 64 -7.28 3.10 -2.70
CA SER A 64 -8.49 3.50 -3.45
C SER A 64 -8.22 4.24 -4.75
N GLY A 65 -7.00 4.77 -4.95
CA GLY A 65 -6.69 5.71 -6.03
C GLY A 65 -7.38 7.07 -5.87
N GLN A 66 -7.88 7.39 -4.67
CA GLN A 66 -8.63 8.61 -4.40
C GLN A 66 -7.86 9.53 -3.44
N LEU A 67 -8.02 10.83 -3.60
CA LEU A 67 -7.44 11.81 -2.69
C LEU A 67 -8.14 11.79 -1.31
N PRO A 68 -7.47 12.24 -0.21
CA PRO A 68 -8.05 12.26 1.13
C PRO A 68 -9.41 12.97 1.22
N ARG A 69 -9.64 14.01 0.43
CA ARG A 69 -10.95 14.69 0.35
C ARG A 69 -12.11 13.78 -0.08
N ARG A 70 -11.80 12.68 -0.77
CA ARG A 70 -12.80 11.68 -1.22
C ARG A 70 -12.91 10.54 -0.23
N THR A 71 -11.77 10.03 0.26
CA THR A 71 -11.75 8.95 1.25
C THR A 71 -12.18 9.41 2.63
N ARG A 72 -12.12 10.73 2.92
CA ARG A 72 -12.35 11.37 4.23
C ARG A 72 -11.35 10.94 5.31
N VAL A 73 -10.33 10.20 4.96
CA VAL A 73 -9.25 9.83 5.88
C VAL A 73 -8.26 10.99 5.92
N TYR A 74 -8.38 11.85 6.92
CA TYR A 74 -7.56 13.07 7.04
C TYR A 74 -6.44 12.94 8.05
N ASP A 75 -6.54 12.00 8.99
CA ASP A 75 -5.54 11.74 10.02
C ASP A 75 -5.42 10.22 10.28
N ASN A 76 -4.57 9.86 11.24
CA ASN A 76 -4.29 8.46 11.55
C ASN A 76 -5.37 7.78 12.42
N ALA A 77 -6.38 8.51 12.87
CA ALA A 77 -7.52 7.98 13.63
C ALA A 77 -8.80 7.91 12.78
N ALA A 78 -8.79 8.50 11.58
CA ALA A 78 -9.95 8.52 10.71
C ALA A 78 -10.23 7.13 10.12
N GLU A 79 -11.48 6.72 10.21
CA GLU A 79 -11.95 5.47 9.62
C GLU A 79 -11.83 5.48 8.09
N PHE A 80 -11.35 4.39 7.53
CA PHE A 80 -11.42 4.15 6.10
C PHE A 80 -12.72 3.40 5.78
N GLY A 81 -13.67 4.09 5.14
CA GLY A 81 -15.01 3.55 4.88
C GLY A 81 -14.99 2.29 4.03
N SER A 82 -15.75 1.28 4.48
CA SER A 82 -15.88 -0.01 3.78
C SER A 82 -16.62 0.08 2.44
N ASP A 83 -17.31 1.19 2.19
CA ASP A 83 -18.00 1.50 0.93
C ASP A 83 -17.04 1.96 -0.18
N ILE A 84 -15.78 2.25 0.15
CA ILE A 84 -14.78 2.74 -0.79
C ILE A 84 -14.07 1.56 -1.46
N PRO A 85 -14.26 1.34 -2.77
CA PRO A 85 -13.59 0.26 -3.47
C PRO A 85 -12.08 0.50 -3.55
N THR A 86 -11.32 -0.57 -3.40
CA THR A 86 -9.85 -0.58 -3.46
C THR A 86 -9.35 -1.40 -4.64
N PHE A 87 -8.06 -1.28 -4.96
CA PHE A 87 -7.47 -2.12 -6.01
C PHE A 87 -7.61 -3.62 -5.68
N ALA A 88 -7.63 -4.01 -4.41
CA ALA A 88 -7.82 -5.40 -4.02
C ALA A 88 -9.21 -5.92 -4.44
N HIS A 89 -10.27 -5.13 -4.28
CA HIS A 89 -11.59 -5.48 -4.78
C HIS A 89 -11.61 -5.69 -6.30
N HIS A 90 -10.91 -4.82 -7.05
CA HIS A 90 -10.85 -4.94 -8.50
C HIS A 90 -10.04 -6.15 -8.94
N LEU A 91 -8.94 -6.47 -8.27
CA LEU A 91 -8.14 -7.66 -8.53
C LEU A 91 -8.94 -8.94 -8.25
N ARG A 92 -9.69 -9.00 -7.14
CA ARG A 92 -10.59 -10.13 -6.85
C ARG A 92 -11.62 -10.33 -7.96
N ARG A 93 -12.28 -9.24 -8.40
CA ARG A 93 -13.22 -9.32 -9.53
C ARG A 93 -12.56 -9.86 -10.80
N ALA A 94 -11.28 -9.59 -10.98
CA ALA A 94 -10.48 -10.12 -12.09
C ALA A 94 -10.01 -11.56 -11.85
N GLY A 95 -10.36 -12.18 -10.73
CA GLY A 95 -10.04 -13.57 -10.39
C GLY A 95 -8.65 -13.77 -9.81
N TYR A 96 -8.05 -12.73 -9.22
CA TYR A 96 -6.85 -12.86 -8.39
C TYR A 96 -7.21 -13.26 -6.97
N GLN A 97 -6.41 -14.10 -6.38
CA GLN A 97 -6.36 -14.25 -4.92
C GLN A 97 -5.55 -13.09 -4.34
N THR A 98 -6.11 -12.41 -3.34
CA THR A 98 -5.50 -11.21 -2.75
C THR A 98 -5.15 -11.46 -1.30
N CYS A 99 -3.90 -11.21 -0.94
CA CYS A 99 -3.39 -11.43 0.41
C CYS A 99 -2.62 -10.20 0.89
N LEU A 100 -2.83 -9.84 2.15
CA LEU A 100 -2.14 -8.76 2.84
C LEU A 100 -1.26 -9.31 3.95
N SER A 101 -0.01 -8.90 4.00
CA SER A 101 0.89 -9.14 5.13
C SER A 101 1.59 -7.83 5.49
N GLY A 102 1.44 -7.41 6.74
CA GLY A 102 2.05 -6.17 7.25
C GLY A 102 1.04 -5.04 7.48
N LYS A 103 1.59 -3.84 7.67
CA LYS A 103 0.84 -2.65 8.04
C LYS A 103 0.08 -2.04 6.88
N MET A 104 -1.22 -1.81 7.06
CA MET A 104 -2.03 -0.96 6.18
C MET A 104 -2.73 0.18 6.91
N HIS A 105 -2.71 0.20 8.23
CA HIS A 105 -3.31 1.25 9.07
C HIS A 105 -4.81 1.42 8.77
N PHE A 106 -5.52 0.33 8.64
CA PHE A 106 -6.96 0.36 8.49
C PHE A 106 -7.61 0.63 9.84
N VAL A 107 -8.27 1.76 9.95
CA VAL A 107 -9.08 2.14 11.10
C VAL A 107 -10.54 1.86 10.77
N GLY A 108 -11.28 1.30 11.71
CA GLY A 108 -12.68 0.92 11.52
C GLY A 108 -12.90 -0.60 11.47
N PRO A 109 -14.15 -1.03 11.32
CA PRO A 109 -14.52 -2.45 11.39
C PRO A 109 -14.03 -3.28 10.20
N ASP A 110 -13.88 -2.69 9.01
CA ASP A 110 -13.35 -3.40 7.86
C ASP A 110 -11.82 -3.41 7.90
N GLN A 111 -11.26 -4.55 8.22
CA GLN A 111 -9.82 -4.77 8.30
C GLN A 111 -9.24 -5.45 7.06
N LEU A 112 -10.07 -5.74 6.07
CA LEU A 112 -9.67 -6.42 4.83
C LEU A 112 -9.64 -5.48 3.63
N HIS A 113 -10.57 -4.55 3.52
CA HIS A 113 -10.68 -3.61 2.39
C HIS A 113 -10.44 -4.25 1.02
N GLY A 114 -11.05 -5.42 0.82
CA GLY A 114 -10.97 -6.16 -0.44
C GLY A 114 -9.93 -7.26 -0.51
N PHE A 115 -9.01 -7.36 0.45
CA PHE A 115 -8.17 -8.56 0.56
C PHE A 115 -8.99 -9.76 1.03
N GLU A 116 -8.71 -10.93 0.48
CA GLU A 116 -9.36 -12.19 0.90
C GLU A 116 -8.70 -12.77 2.14
N GLU A 117 -7.41 -12.52 2.30
CA GLU A 117 -6.62 -13.03 3.39
C GLU A 117 -5.74 -11.93 3.98
N ARG A 118 -5.62 -11.92 5.30
CA ARG A 118 -4.72 -11.05 6.03
C ARG A 118 -3.92 -11.87 7.03
N LEU A 119 -2.60 -11.95 6.80
CA LEU A 119 -1.69 -12.80 7.57
C LEU A 119 -1.21 -12.13 8.87
N THR A 120 -1.24 -10.82 8.93
CA THR A 120 -0.80 -10.04 10.10
C THR A 120 -1.81 -8.94 10.41
N THR A 121 -1.99 -8.64 11.69
CA THR A 121 -2.76 -7.48 12.13
C THR A 121 -1.92 -6.21 12.09
N ASP A 122 -2.57 -5.07 12.03
CA ASP A 122 -1.93 -3.78 12.27
C ASP A 122 -1.55 -3.62 13.74
N ILE A 123 -0.61 -2.72 14.01
CA ILE A 123 -0.28 -2.28 15.37
C ILE A 123 -1.38 -1.40 15.97
N TYR A 124 -2.29 -0.90 15.14
CA TYR A 124 -3.44 -0.10 15.58
C TYR A 124 -4.68 -0.99 15.62
N PRO A 125 -5.47 -0.93 16.70
CA PRO A 125 -6.74 -1.64 16.78
C PRO A 125 -7.76 -1.07 15.79
N ALA A 126 -8.86 -1.80 15.58
CA ALA A 126 -9.97 -1.37 14.73
C ALA A 126 -10.65 -0.09 15.25
N ASP A 127 -10.49 0.20 16.52
CA ASP A 127 -10.89 1.44 17.15
C ASP A 127 -9.79 1.94 18.12
N PHE A 128 -9.92 3.17 18.57
CA PHE A 128 -9.04 3.79 19.56
C PHE A 128 -9.69 3.92 20.95
N GLY A 129 -10.64 3.05 21.27
CA GLY A 129 -11.35 3.01 22.53
C GLY A 129 -10.54 2.47 23.73
N TRP A 130 -9.25 2.87 23.85
CA TRP A 130 -8.25 2.41 24.85
C TRP A 130 -7.59 3.54 25.61
#